data_82167ed634de92bf3f7eda03576ce8e5
#
_entry.id   82167ed634de92bf3f7eda03576ce8e5
#
_cell.length_a   1.000
_cell.length_b   1.000
_cell.length_c   1.000
_cell.angle_alpha   90.00
_cell.angle_beta   90.00
_cell.angle_gamma   90.00
#
_symmetry.space_group_name_H-M   'P 1'
#
loop_
_entity.id
_entity.type
_entity.pdbx_description
1 polymer ?
#
loop_
_entity_poly.entity_id
_entity_poly.type
_entity_poly.pdbx_seq_one_letter_code
_entity_poly.pdbx_strand_id
1 'polypeptide(L)'
;MKILVVGGGGREHAIIRALKKSPDCGDIWCAPGNGGIGYDATCKNIPATDVDAMVAFAKAEAFDYVVVAQDDPLALGMVDALAKVGIPAFGPDAAAARIEASKVFSKDLMKKYGIPTAGYETFDDPAKVMDYIRSKGKYPVVIKADGLALGKGVLICQNEQEAADGVKEIMLDKKFGASGNHVVVEEFLTGPEVSVLSFCDGKTVKPMVSSMDHKRALDHDEGLNTGGMGTVAPNPCYTPAIAAECMEKIFLPTVAAMQAEGCPFKGCLYFGLMLTPDGPKVIEYNCRFGDPETQVVLPLLESDLLTVMQACTNGTLDKTEVKFSDGAAACVVLASGGYPVAYEKGKEITGLENGQVPGAADVTVYHAGTAIKDGKLVTNGGRVLGVTATAAALPEALKKAYAAADCIHFDKLHRRSDIGARALAAMKAQEG
;
A
#
# COMPACT_ATOMS: atom_id res chain seq x y z
N MET A 1 -20.97 6.26 -15.09
CA MET A 1 -19.66 6.79 -15.50
C MET A 1 -18.79 5.67 -16.08
N LYS A 2 -18.01 5.97 -17.12
CA LYS A 2 -16.97 5.06 -17.64
C LYS A 2 -15.65 5.36 -16.96
N ILE A 3 -15.09 4.38 -16.26
CA ILE A 3 -13.94 4.58 -15.34
C ILE A 3 -12.75 3.75 -15.80
N LEU A 4 -11.56 4.36 -15.78
CA LEU A 4 -10.28 3.67 -15.98
C LEU A 4 -9.54 3.55 -14.66
N VAL A 5 -9.12 2.34 -14.27
CA VAL A 5 -8.22 2.07 -13.14
C VAL A 5 -6.83 1.76 -13.69
N VAL A 6 -5.83 2.53 -13.29
CA VAL A 6 -4.44 2.37 -13.73
C VAL A 6 -3.70 1.47 -12.75
N GLY A 7 -3.18 0.36 -13.26
CA GLY A 7 -2.45 -0.64 -12.51
C GLY A 7 -2.94 -2.07 -12.81
N GLY A 8 -2.48 -3.05 -12.07
CA GLY A 8 -2.83 -4.45 -12.33
C GLY A 8 -2.52 -5.39 -11.15
N GLY A 9 -2.51 -4.87 -9.92
CA GLY A 9 -2.29 -5.64 -8.70
C GLY A 9 -3.56 -5.97 -7.93
N GLY A 10 -3.40 -6.59 -6.76
CA GLY A 10 -4.50 -6.93 -5.85
C GLY A 10 -5.23 -5.70 -5.33
N ARG A 11 -4.51 -4.61 -5.10
CA ARG A 11 -5.05 -3.30 -4.74
C ARG A 11 -6.02 -2.77 -5.80
N GLU A 12 -5.61 -2.77 -7.06
CA GLU A 12 -6.45 -2.32 -8.18
C GLU A 12 -7.69 -3.20 -8.31
N HIS A 13 -7.55 -4.52 -8.13
CA HIS A 13 -8.70 -5.43 -8.14
C HIS A 13 -9.68 -5.13 -7.00
N ALA A 14 -9.17 -4.83 -5.81
CA ALA A 14 -10.03 -4.45 -4.66
C ALA A 14 -10.76 -3.11 -4.92
N ILE A 15 -10.08 -2.12 -5.51
CA ILE A 15 -10.69 -0.85 -5.92
C ILE A 15 -11.80 -1.08 -6.96
N ILE A 16 -11.54 -1.89 -7.99
CA ILE A 16 -12.54 -2.22 -9.04
C ILE A 16 -13.78 -2.84 -8.41
N ARG A 17 -13.61 -3.82 -7.53
CA ARG A 17 -14.75 -4.47 -6.86
C ARG A 17 -15.52 -3.54 -5.93
N ALA A 18 -14.86 -2.60 -5.29
CA ALA A 18 -15.53 -1.58 -4.50
C ALA A 18 -16.29 -0.57 -5.39
N LEU A 19 -15.69 -0.12 -6.51
CA LEU A 19 -16.32 0.76 -7.48
C LEU A 19 -17.58 0.14 -8.12
N LYS A 20 -17.57 -1.17 -8.39
CA LYS A 20 -18.74 -1.90 -8.94
C LYS A 20 -19.98 -1.84 -8.04
N LYS A 21 -19.82 -1.52 -6.76
CA LYS A 21 -20.96 -1.36 -5.84
C LYS A 21 -21.65 0.00 -5.99
N SER A 22 -21.00 0.98 -6.62
CA SER A 22 -21.56 2.30 -6.84
C SER A 22 -22.66 2.28 -7.89
N PRO A 23 -23.84 2.86 -7.65
CA PRO A 23 -24.90 2.99 -8.65
C PRO A 23 -24.49 3.87 -9.83
N ASP A 24 -23.56 4.80 -9.63
CA ASP A 24 -23.08 5.73 -10.65
C ASP A 24 -21.92 5.16 -11.47
N CYS A 25 -21.41 3.98 -11.11
CA CYS A 25 -20.38 3.29 -11.85
C CYS A 25 -20.98 2.44 -12.97
N GLY A 26 -20.61 2.78 -14.21
CA GLY A 26 -20.98 2.02 -15.40
C GLY A 26 -19.83 1.07 -15.81
N ASP A 27 -19.24 1.33 -16.96
CA ASP A 27 -18.14 0.51 -17.48
C ASP A 27 -16.83 0.77 -16.74
N ILE A 28 -16.19 -0.30 -16.28
CA ILE A 28 -14.85 -0.24 -15.68
C ILE A 28 -13.83 -0.87 -16.61
N TRP A 29 -12.76 -0.15 -16.84
CA TRP A 29 -11.56 -0.61 -17.54
C TRP A 29 -10.37 -0.60 -16.61
N CYS A 30 -9.39 -1.46 -16.88
CA CYS A 30 -8.15 -1.54 -16.12
C CYS A 30 -6.96 -1.64 -17.07
N ALA A 31 -5.88 -0.89 -16.79
CA ALA A 31 -4.69 -0.95 -17.61
C ALA A 31 -3.40 -0.95 -16.76
N PRO A 32 -2.56 -1.97 -16.90
CA PRO A 32 -2.67 -3.13 -17.79
C PRO A 32 -3.70 -4.18 -17.35
N GLY A 33 -4.13 -4.18 -16.05
CA GLY A 33 -4.94 -5.24 -15.47
C GLY A 33 -4.15 -6.54 -15.23
N ASN A 34 -4.86 -7.64 -14.97
CA ASN A 34 -4.30 -8.98 -14.81
C ASN A 34 -5.32 -10.06 -15.17
N GLY A 35 -4.95 -11.34 -15.01
CA GLY A 35 -5.80 -12.46 -15.43
C GLY A 35 -7.13 -12.55 -14.70
N GLY A 36 -7.21 -12.12 -13.43
CA GLY A 36 -8.43 -12.15 -12.64
C GLY A 36 -9.25 -10.88 -12.73
N ILE A 37 -8.62 -9.72 -12.89
CA ILE A 37 -9.32 -8.44 -13.12
C ILE A 37 -10.20 -8.54 -14.37
N GLY A 38 -9.79 -9.33 -15.36
CA GLY A 38 -10.58 -9.57 -16.59
C GLY A 38 -11.98 -10.15 -16.37
N TYR A 39 -12.28 -10.73 -15.19
CA TYR A 39 -13.64 -11.17 -14.84
C TYR A 39 -14.52 -10.02 -14.33
N ASP A 40 -13.92 -8.91 -13.90
CA ASP A 40 -14.61 -7.80 -13.25
C ASP A 40 -14.57 -6.49 -14.07
N ALA A 41 -13.60 -6.34 -14.98
CA ALA A 41 -13.36 -5.15 -15.78
C ALA A 41 -12.75 -5.49 -17.15
N THR A 42 -12.86 -4.58 -18.10
CA THR A 42 -12.18 -4.73 -19.39
C THR A 42 -10.69 -4.37 -19.25
N CYS A 43 -9.80 -5.31 -19.51
CA CYS A 43 -8.36 -5.06 -19.44
C CYS A 43 -7.79 -4.54 -20.77
N LYS A 44 -6.90 -3.54 -20.69
CA LYS A 44 -6.16 -3.00 -21.84
C LYS A 44 -4.67 -3.05 -21.57
N ASN A 45 -3.92 -3.74 -22.39
CA ASN A 45 -2.47 -3.89 -22.20
C ASN A 45 -1.72 -2.59 -22.53
N ILE A 46 -1.73 -1.66 -21.58
CA ILE A 46 -0.93 -0.43 -21.58
C ILE A 46 -0.16 -0.43 -20.24
N PRO A 47 1.18 -0.33 -20.25
CA PRO A 47 1.96 -0.23 -19.01
C PRO A 47 1.52 0.95 -18.15
N ALA A 48 1.39 0.75 -16.83
CA ALA A 48 0.95 1.80 -15.91
C ALA A 48 1.88 3.03 -15.91
N THR A 49 3.16 2.85 -16.25
CA THR A 49 4.16 3.90 -16.33
C THR A 49 4.23 4.62 -17.69
N ASP A 50 3.51 4.13 -18.69
CA ASP A 50 3.42 4.81 -20.00
C ASP A 50 2.34 5.89 -19.95
N VAL A 51 2.71 7.06 -19.39
CA VAL A 51 1.80 8.18 -19.16
C VAL A 51 1.16 8.66 -20.46
N ASP A 52 1.95 8.80 -21.53
CA ASP A 52 1.46 9.33 -22.80
C ASP A 52 0.45 8.38 -23.46
N ALA A 53 0.76 7.10 -23.53
CA ALA A 53 -0.16 6.09 -24.07
C ALA A 53 -1.44 5.98 -23.23
N MET A 54 -1.32 6.06 -21.89
CA MET A 54 -2.46 5.99 -20.99
C MET A 54 -3.40 7.19 -21.14
N VAL A 55 -2.85 8.40 -21.23
CA VAL A 55 -3.63 9.64 -21.44
C VAL A 55 -4.29 9.66 -22.84
N ALA A 56 -3.56 9.23 -23.88
CA ALA A 56 -4.10 9.10 -25.22
C ALA A 56 -5.27 8.11 -25.26
N PHE A 57 -5.12 6.97 -24.61
CA PHE A 57 -6.18 5.97 -24.47
C PHE A 57 -7.39 6.51 -23.69
N ALA A 58 -7.14 7.16 -22.56
CA ALA A 58 -8.21 7.73 -21.73
C ALA A 58 -9.04 8.76 -22.52
N LYS A 59 -8.38 9.58 -23.34
CA LYS A 59 -9.04 10.57 -24.20
C LYS A 59 -9.82 9.92 -25.36
N ALA A 60 -9.21 8.95 -26.04
CA ALA A 60 -9.82 8.28 -27.20
C ALA A 60 -11.08 7.49 -26.82
N GLU A 61 -11.06 6.85 -25.66
CA GLU A 61 -12.20 6.09 -25.12
C GLU A 61 -13.20 6.94 -24.34
N ALA A 62 -12.94 8.24 -24.19
CA ALA A 62 -13.79 9.19 -23.47
C ALA A 62 -14.15 8.73 -22.03
N PHE A 63 -13.13 8.37 -21.24
CA PHE A 63 -13.36 8.06 -19.82
C PHE A 63 -13.80 9.29 -19.06
N ASP A 64 -14.80 9.11 -18.21
CA ASP A 64 -15.33 10.17 -17.34
C ASP A 64 -14.43 10.42 -16.12
N TYR A 65 -13.73 9.38 -15.67
CA TYR A 65 -12.90 9.43 -14.47
C TYR A 65 -11.76 8.39 -14.54
N VAL A 66 -10.59 8.75 -13.98
CA VAL A 66 -9.44 7.85 -13.91
C VAL A 66 -9.01 7.68 -12.46
N VAL A 67 -8.75 6.45 -12.04
CA VAL A 67 -8.17 6.12 -10.72
C VAL A 67 -6.72 5.70 -10.90
N VAL A 68 -5.78 6.52 -10.42
CA VAL A 68 -4.35 6.21 -10.48
C VAL A 68 -3.93 5.62 -9.14
N ALA A 69 -3.75 4.30 -9.12
CA ALA A 69 -3.64 3.55 -7.88
C ALA A 69 -2.21 3.12 -7.52
N GLN A 70 -1.21 3.41 -8.37
CA GLN A 70 0.20 3.04 -8.17
C GLN A 70 1.09 4.27 -8.00
N ASP A 71 2.18 4.10 -7.25
CA ASP A 71 3.18 5.13 -6.93
C ASP A 71 3.94 5.64 -8.17
N ASP A 72 4.49 4.73 -9.00
CA ASP A 72 5.27 5.13 -10.19
C ASP A 72 4.50 6.07 -11.14
N PRO A 73 3.28 5.75 -11.63
CA PRO A 73 2.54 6.66 -12.50
C PRO A 73 2.16 7.98 -11.81
N LEU A 74 1.92 7.99 -10.50
CA LEU A 74 1.68 9.22 -9.75
C LEU A 74 2.94 10.10 -9.72
N ALA A 75 4.09 9.52 -9.41
CA ALA A 75 5.37 10.23 -9.40
C ALA A 75 5.77 10.74 -10.80
N LEU A 76 5.38 10.02 -11.86
CA LEU A 76 5.58 10.42 -13.25
C LEU A 76 4.60 11.50 -13.74
N GLY A 77 3.64 11.93 -12.92
CA GLY A 77 2.73 13.03 -13.24
C GLY A 77 1.53 12.63 -14.12
N MET A 78 1.04 11.39 -14.00
CA MET A 78 -0.14 10.94 -14.74
C MET A 78 -1.38 11.77 -14.44
N VAL A 79 -1.59 12.15 -13.17
CA VAL A 79 -2.74 12.99 -12.77
C VAL A 79 -2.62 14.39 -13.41
N ASP A 80 -1.42 14.96 -13.44
CA ASP A 80 -1.14 16.24 -14.10
C ASP A 80 -1.41 16.16 -15.61
N ALA A 81 -1.00 15.07 -16.25
CA ALA A 81 -1.19 14.86 -17.68
C ALA A 81 -2.68 14.66 -18.04
N LEU A 82 -3.45 13.94 -17.23
CA LEU A 82 -4.90 13.78 -17.39
C LEU A 82 -5.63 15.11 -17.21
N ALA A 83 -5.24 15.92 -16.21
CA ALA A 83 -5.81 17.23 -15.97
C ALA A 83 -5.63 18.19 -17.18
N LYS A 84 -4.47 18.15 -17.85
CA LYS A 84 -4.20 18.95 -19.07
C LYS A 84 -5.15 18.65 -20.23
N VAL A 85 -5.71 17.46 -20.27
CA VAL A 85 -6.69 17.06 -21.29
C VAL A 85 -8.14 17.09 -20.78
N GLY A 86 -8.36 17.61 -19.57
CA GLY A 86 -9.67 17.80 -18.97
C GLY A 86 -10.32 16.53 -18.40
N ILE A 87 -9.54 15.47 -18.14
CA ILE A 87 -10.04 14.24 -17.53
C ILE A 87 -9.74 14.26 -16.03
N PRO A 88 -10.79 14.25 -15.15
CA PRO A 88 -10.58 14.22 -13.72
C PRO A 88 -10.02 12.88 -13.27
N ALA A 89 -9.11 12.91 -12.29
CA ALA A 89 -8.49 11.71 -11.77
C ALA A 89 -8.40 11.70 -10.23
N PHE A 90 -8.50 10.50 -9.65
CA PHE A 90 -8.19 10.26 -8.24
C PHE A 90 -6.70 9.95 -8.10
N GLY A 91 -6.03 10.70 -7.26
CA GLY A 91 -4.62 10.58 -6.93
C GLY A 91 -3.98 11.96 -6.78
N PRO A 92 -2.82 12.05 -6.11
CA PRO A 92 -2.05 13.30 -6.03
C PRO A 92 -1.41 13.64 -7.38
N ASP A 93 -1.13 14.93 -7.59
CA ASP A 93 -0.22 15.37 -8.64
C ASP A 93 1.23 14.97 -8.32
N ALA A 94 2.13 15.14 -9.28
CA ALA A 94 3.54 14.77 -9.10
C ALA A 94 4.21 15.53 -7.96
N ALA A 95 3.81 16.79 -7.73
CA ALA A 95 4.36 17.59 -6.65
C ALA A 95 3.99 17.04 -5.27
N ALA A 96 2.74 16.59 -5.07
CA ALA A 96 2.29 15.97 -3.84
C ALA A 96 2.75 14.51 -3.71
N ALA A 97 2.88 13.77 -4.81
CA ALA A 97 3.40 12.40 -4.81
C ALA A 97 4.85 12.29 -4.29
N ARG A 98 5.59 13.39 -4.26
CA ARG A 98 6.94 13.44 -3.64
C ARG A 98 6.96 13.02 -2.17
N ILE A 99 5.82 13.06 -1.47
CA ILE A 99 5.76 12.61 -0.06
C ILE A 99 6.12 11.11 0.07
N GLU A 100 5.93 10.29 -0.97
CA GLU A 100 6.42 8.92 -1.07
C GLU A 100 7.68 8.83 -1.94
N ALA A 101 7.72 9.55 -3.07
CA ALA A 101 8.77 9.45 -4.06
C ALA A 101 10.13 10.00 -3.57
N SER A 102 10.16 10.83 -2.52
CA SER A 102 11.38 11.30 -1.86
C SER A 102 11.26 11.17 -0.35
N LYS A 103 12.07 10.28 0.22
CA LYS A 103 12.16 10.11 1.68
C LYS A 103 12.81 11.31 2.34
N VAL A 104 13.75 11.96 1.65
CA VAL A 104 14.36 13.21 2.11
C VAL A 104 13.29 14.28 2.23
N PHE A 105 12.47 14.50 1.18
CA PHE A 105 11.38 15.47 1.23
C PHE A 105 10.41 15.20 2.39
N SER A 106 9.97 13.94 2.56
CA SER A 106 9.01 13.62 3.63
C SER A 106 9.61 13.82 5.03
N LYS A 107 10.89 13.51 5.21
CA LYS A 107 11.58 13.73 6.49
C LYS A 107 11.76 15.22 6.79
N ASP A 108 12.19 16.00 5.82
CA ASP A 108 12.35 17.44 5.97
C ASP A 108 11.01 18.13 6.24
N LEU A 109 9.93 17.68 5.56
CA LEU A 109 8.57 18.12 5.85
C LEU A 109 8.20 17.85 7.31
N MET A 110 8.37 16.62 7.79
CA MET A 110 8.06 16.26 9.17
C MET A 110 8.86 17.07 10.19
N LYS A 111 10.17 17.25 9.94
CA LYS A 111 11.03 18.07 10.80
C LYS A 111 10.59 19.53 10.84
N LYS A 112 10.31 20.12 9.67
CA LYS A 112 9.91 21.53 9.54
C LYS A 112 8.60 21.84 10.24
N TYR A 113 7.65 20.92 10.20
CA TYR A 113 6.30 21.12 10.77
C TYR A 113 6.07 20.39 12.09
N GLY A 114 7.11 19.83 12.70
CA GLY A 114 7.05 19.20 14.01
C GLY A 114 6.22 17.91 14.05
N ILE A 115 6.10 17.20 12.93
CA ILE A 115 5.36 15.93 12.85
C ILE A 115 6.23 14.81 13.44
N PRO A 116 5.72 14.01 14.41
CA PRO A 116 6.50 12.97 15.06
C PRO A 116 7.01 11.89 14.10
N THR A 117 8.32 11.69 14.07
CA THR A 117 9.00 10.65 13.29
C THR A 117 10.29 10.24 13.98
N ALA A 118 10.97 9.20 13.46
CA ALA A 118 12.29 8.79 13.92
C ALA A 118 13.31 9.93 13.77
N GLY A 119 14.22 10.04 14.73
CA GLY A 119 15.41 10.89 14.58
C GLY A 119 16.21 10.48 13.34
N TYR A 120 16.60 11.42 12.50
CA TYR A 120 17.23 11.13 11.22
C TYR A 120 18.27 12.17 10.82
N GLU A 121 19.10 11.79 9.83
CA GLU A 121 19.96 12.70 9.08
C GLU A 121 20.06 12.21 7.62
N THR A 122 20.31 13.12 6.70
CA THR A 122 20.38 12.86 5.25
C THR A 122 21.79 13.04 4.72
N PHE A 123 22.21 12.19 3.78
CA PHE A 123 23.57 12.19 3.24
C PHE A 123 23.60 11.90 1.74
N ASP A 124 24.57 12.50 1.07
CA ASP A 124 24.96 12.26 -0.33
C ASP A 124 26.39 11.68 -0.46
N ASP A 125 27.10 11.54 0.67
CA ASP A 125 28.49 11.07 0.76
C ASP A 125 28.56 9.82 1.66
N PRO A 126 29.00 8.66 1.12
CA PRO A 126 29.12 7.41 1.88
C PRO A 126 30.02 7.50 3.13
N ALA A 127 31.11 8.29 3.05
CA ALA A 127 32.02 8.43 4.18
C ALA A 127 31.33 9.17 5.34
N LYS A 128 30.59 10.25 5.04
CA LYS A 128 29.81 11.00 6.04
C LYS A 128 28.72 10.16 6.69
N VAL A 129 28.08 9.24 5.94
CA VAL A 129 27.11 8.27 6.50
C VAL A 129 27.77 7.46 7.59
N MET A 130 28.92 6.85 7.28
CA MET A 130 29.62 5.97 8.24
C MET A 130 30.15 6.75 9.44
N ASP A 131 30.67 7.96 9.24
CA ASP A 131 31.11 8.82 10.34
C ASP A 131 29.96 9.19 11.29
N TYR A 132 28.78 9.50 10.72
CA TYR A 132 27.58 9.77 11.51
C TYR A 132 27.13 8.54 12.30
N ILE A 133 27.03 7.37 11.68
CA ILE A 133 26.63 6.12 12.34
C ILE A 133 27.59 5.79 13.49
N ARG A 134 28.90 5.87 13.25
CA ARG A 134 29.93 5.69 14.29
C ARG A 134 29.80 6.68 15.45
N SER A 135 29.53 7.95 15.11
CA SER A 135 29.37 9.00 16.15
C SER A 135 28.18 8.77 17.07
N LYS A 136 27.11 8.14 16.55
CA LYS A 136 25.92 7.76 17.36
C LYS A 136 26.17 6.50 18.19
N GLY A 137 26.92 5.53 17.67
CA GLY A 137 27.27 4.29 18.36
C GLY A 137 26.06 3.46 18.82
N LYS A 138 24.90 3.63 18.17
CA LYS A 138 23.63 2.95 18.51
C LYS A 138 23.19 2.05 17.39
N TYR A 139 22.84 0.81 17.73
CA TYR A 139 22.29 -0.18 16.80
C TYR A 139 21.04 -0.83 17.41
N PRO A 140 20.08 -1.33 16.59
CA PRO A 140 20.06 -1.23 15.13
C PRO A 140 19.97 0.20 14.61
N VAL A 141 20.45 0.43 13.37
CA VAL A 141 20.28 1.67 12.63
C VAL A 141 19.53 1.38 11.31
N VAL A 142 18.70 2.30 10.86
CA VAL A 142 17.95 2.15 9.61
C VAL A 142 18.57 3.04 8.55
N ILE A 143 18.87 2.47 7.38
CA ILE A 143 19.38 3.20 6.21
C ILE A 143 18.36 3.03 5.09
N LYS A 144 17.87 4.15 4.56
CA LYS A 144 16.85 4.18 3.48
C LYS A 144 17.40 4.90 2.25
N ALA A 145 17.32 4.26 1.08
CA ALA A 145 17.56 4.94 -0.20
C ALA A 145 16.47 5.98 -0.45
N ASP A 146 16.82 7.13 -1.02
CA ASP A 146 15.87 8.17 -1.41
C ASP A 146 15.21 7.82 -2.76
N GLY A 147 13.89 7.66 -2.76
CA GLY A 147 13.12 7.32 -3.96
C GLY A 147 12.27 6.06 -3.84
N LEU A 148 11.55 5.76 -4.93
CA LEU A 148 10.73 4.55 -5.06
C LEU A 148 11.65 3.35 -5.29
N ALA A 149 11.81 2.51 -4.28
CA ALA A 149 12.65 1.30 -4.33
C ALA A 149 11.84 0.03 -4.06
N LEU A 150 10.54 0.04 -4.35
CA LEU A 150 9.61 -1.09 -4.17
C LEU A 150 9.69 -1.74 -2.78
N GLY A 151 9.90 -0.93 -1.73
CA GLY A 151 10.08 -1.41 -0.35
C GLY A 151 11.42 -2.10 -0.07
N LYS A 152 12.29 -2.24 -1.07
CA LYS A 152 13.60 -2.94 -0.94
C LYS A 152 14.75 -2.02 -0.56
N GLY A 153 14.56 -0.70 -0.64
CA GLY A 153 15.58 0.31 -0.32
C GLY A 153 15.70 0.64 1.17
N VAL A 154 15.21 -0.21 2.07
CA VAL A 154 15.28 -0.02 3.53
C VAL A 154 16.08 -1.16 4.14
N LEU A 155 17.19 -0.82 4.80
CA LEU A 155 18.07 -1.74 5.48
C LEU A 155 18.08 -1.47 6.98
N ILE A 156 17.88 -2.51 7.79
CA ILE A 156 17.98 -2.47 9.25
C ILE A 156 19.31 -3.15 9.60
N CYS A 157 20.29 -2.36 9.98
CA CYS A 157 21.66 -2.82 10.23
C CYS A 157 21.89 -3.02 11.72
N GLN A 158 22.26 -4.24 12.11
CA GLN A 158 22.43 -4.64 13.51
C GLN A 158 23.79 -4.24 14.09
N ASN A 159 24.75 -3.90 13.23
CA ASN A 159 26.12 -3.55 13.60
C ASN A 159 26.77 -2.68 12.52
N GLU A 160 28.01 -2.23 12.80
CA GLU A 160 28.77 -1.35 11.89
C GLU A 160 29.07 -2.02 10.56
N GLN A 161 29.38 -3.33 10.55
CA GLN A 161 29.71 -4.03 9.31
C GLN A 161 28.49 -4.09 8.38
N GLU A 162 27.31 -4.44 8.91
CA GLU A 162 26.07 -4.44 8.12
C GLU A 162 25.72 -3.04 7.60
N ALA A 163 25.98 -1.99 8.39
CA ALA A 163 25.78 -0.62 7.96
C ALA A 163 26.75 -0.25 6.81
N ALA A 164 28.00 -0.62 6.90
CA ALA A 164 29.00 -0.38 5.86
C ALA A 164 28.64 -1.11 4.55
N ASP A 165 28.22 -2.36 4.66
CA ASP A 165 27.79 -3.17 3.50
C ASP A 165 26.52 -2.56 2.87
N GLY A 166 25.57 -2.11 3.69
CA GLY A 166 24.36 -1.45 3.24
C GLY A 166 24.63 -0.11 2.53
N VAL A 167 25.50 0.72 3.08
CA VAL A 167 25.93 1.98 2.43
C VAL A 167 26.61 1.69 1.09
N LYS A 168 27.48 0.67 1.04
CA LYS A 168 28.11 0.26 -0.22
C LYS A 168 27.09 -0.19 -1.24
N GLU A 169 26.16 -1.06 -0.87
CA GLU A 169 25.09 -1.59 -1.75
C GLU A 169 24.24 -0.47 -2.33
N ILE A 170 23.80 0.49 -1.49
CA ILE A 170 22.92 1.58 -1.91
C ILE A 170 23.67 2.65 -2.70
N MET A 171 24.75 3.19 -2.14
CA MET A 171 25.37 4.41 -2.63
C MET A 171 26.51 4.18 -3.63
N LEU A 172 27.27 3.10 -3.48
CA LEU A 172 28.43 2.79 -4.34
C LEU A 172 28.06 1.85 -5.49
N ASP A 173 27.44 0.72 -5.17
CA ASP A 173 27.03 -0.29 -6.15
C ASP A 173 25.76 0.14 -6.91
N LYS A 174 25.08 1.21 -6.45
CA LYS A 174 23.88 1.78 -7.08
C LYS A 174 22.78 0.76 -7.34
N LYS A 175 22.59 -0.19 -6.43
CA LYS A 175 21.57 -1.26 -6.56
C LYS A 175 20.16 -0.74 -6.87
N PHE A 176 19.85 0.48 -6.40
CA PHE A 176 18.57 1.16 -6.63
C PHE A 176 18.68 2.32 -7.62
N GLY A 177 19.70 2.34 -8.48
CA GLY A 177 19.92 3.39 -9.47
C GLY A 177 20.07 4.77 -8.83
N ALA A 178 19.37 5.77 -9.40
CA ALA A 178 19.41 7.15 -8.91
C ALA A 178 18.90 7.32 -7.47
N SER A 179 18.00 6.44 -7.01
CA SER A 179 17.52 6.44 -5.61
C SER A 179 18.63 6.22 -4.57
N GLY A 180 19.77 5.67 -4.97
CA GLY A 180 20.95 5.51 -4.12
C GLY A 180 21.88 6.73 -4.09
N ASN A 181 21.53 7.87 -4.71
CA ASN A 181 22.35 9.07 -4.65
C ASN A 181 22.28 9.76 -3.28
N HIS A 182 21.14 9.65 -2.62
CA HIS A 182 20.91 10.16 -1.28
C HIS A 182 20.39 9.04 -0.39
N VAL A 183 20.75 9.10 0.88
CA VAL A 183 20.24 8.18 1.90
C VAL A 183 19.74 8.94 3.11
N VAL A 184 18.74 8.37 3.76
CA VAL A 184 18.25 8.79 5.07
C VAL A 184 18.73 7.75 6.09
N VAL A 185 19.43 8.20 7.13
CA VAL A 185 19.83 7.36 8.26
C VAL A 185 18.92 7.69 9.43
N GLU A 186 18.24 6.69 9.97
CA GLU A 186 17.23 6.85 11.02
C GLU A 186 17.57 6.01 12.26
N GLU A 187 17.12 6.48 13.42
CA GLU A 187 17.04 5.63 14.59
C GLU A 187 16.05 4.48 14.37
N PHE A 188 16.33 3.33 14.92
CA PHE A 188 15.41 2.20 14.89
C PHE A 188 14.29 2.40 15.91
N LEU A 189 13.05 2.47 15.44
CA LEU A 189 11.87 2.56 16.30
C LEU A 189 11.40 1.17 16.70
N THR A 190 10.85 1.05 17.89
CA THR A 190 10.27 -0.18 18.42
C THR A 190 8.83 0.04 18.86
N GLY A 191 7.98 -0.94 18.62
CA GLY A 191 6.56 -0.92 18.95
C GLY A 191 5.71 -1.66 17.92
N PRO A 192 4.39 -1.72 18.10
CA PRO A 192 3.48 -2.21 17.08
C PRO A 192 3.43 -1.28 15.86
N GLU A 193 3.51 -1.86 14.66
CA GLU A 193 3.26 -1.12 13.43
C GLU A 193 1.76 -1.04 13.14
N VAL A 194 1.34 0.09 12.60
CA VAL A 194 -0.04 0.35 12.18
C VAL A 194 -0.04 1.03 10.83
N SER A 195 -0.90 0.54 9.94
CA SER A 195 -1.19 1.18 8.66
C SER A 195 -2.54 1.90 8.74
N VAL A 196 -2.55 3.19 8.44
CA VAL A 196 -3.78 3.99 8.35
C VAL A 196 -3.82 4.67 6.99
N LEU A 197 -4.70 4.16 6.12
CA LEU A 197 -5.02 4.82 4.86
C LEU A 197 -6.00 5.95 5.14
N SER A 198 -5.92 7.05 4.40
CA SER A 198 -6.81 8.19 4.61
C SER A 198 -7.22 8.81 3.29
N PHE A 199 -8.49 9.13 3.13
CA PHE A 199 -8.96 9.99 2.05
C PHE A 199 -8.57 11.43 2.34
N CYS A 200 -8.10 12.15 1.31
CA CYS A 200 -7.65 13.52 1.43
C CYS A 200 -8.03 14.34 0.20
N ASP A 201 -8.48 15.58 0.41
CA ASP A 201 -8.89 16.50 -0.66
C ASP A 201 -8.02 17.78 -0.73
N GLY A 202 -6.86 17.77 -0.06
CA GLY A 202 -5.96 18.91 0.07
C GLY A 202 -6.16 19.76 1.31
N LYS A 203 -7.28 19.59 2.02
CA LYS A 203 -7.62 20.32 3.25
C LYS A 203 -8.16 19.39 4.33
N THR A 204 -9.05 18.50 3.94
CA THR A 204 -9.73 17.55 4.82
C THR A 204 -9.02 16.19 4.71
N VAL A 205 -8.83 15.54 5.84
CA VAL A 205 -8.36 14.16 5.92
C VAL A 205 -9.38 13.31 6.67
N LYS A 206 -9.76 12.17 6.07
CA LYS A 206 -10.67 11.20 6.68
C LYS A 206 -10.00 9.83 6.72
N PRO A 207 -9.49 9.41 7.90
CA PRO A 207 -8.87 8.12 8.06
C PRO A 207 -9.85 6.97 7.81
N MET A 208 -9.35 5.92 7.20
CA MET A 208 -10.03 4.65 7.03
C MET A 208 -9.80 3.76 8.27
N VAL A 209 -10.47 2.61 8.32
CA VAL A 209 -10.17 1.61 9.34
C VAL A 209 -8.70 1.22 9.30
N SER A 210 -8.08 1.10 10.48
CA SER A 210 -6.66 0.75 10.60
C SER A 210 -6.40 -0.70 10.19
N SER A 211 -5.18 -1.00 9.76
CA SER A 211 -4.79 -2.36 9.40
C SER A 211 -3.43 -2.75 9.96
N MET A 212 -3.16 -4.05 10.02
CA MET A 212 -1.89 -4.64 10.43
C MET A 212 -1.35 -5.51 9.31
N ASP A 213 -0.29 -5.07 8.66
CA ASP A 213 0.41 -5.80 7.61
C ASP A 213 1.44 -6.78 8.20
N HIS A 214 1.78 -7.82 7.42
CA HIS A 214 2.78 -8.83 7.74
C HIS A 214 3.85 -8.82 6.65
N LYS A 215 4.90 -8.03 6.87
CA LYS A 215 5.91 -7.72 5.84
C LYS A 215 6.92 -8.83 5.59
N ARG A 216 7.18 -9.71 6.57
CA ARG A 216 8.17 -10.78 6.43
C ARG A 216 7.61 -11.97 5.65
N ALA A 217 8.49 -12.60 4.85
CA ALA A 217 8.14 -13.68 3.95
C ALA A 217 7.69 -14.97 4.66
N LEU A 218 8.24 -15.25 5.83
CA LEU A 218 8.04 -16.50 6.58
C LEU A 218 7.27 -16.28 7.87
N ASP A 219 6.74 -17.36 8.41
CA ASP A 219 6.08 -17.38 9.72
C ASP A 219 7.00 -16.81 10.81
N HIS A 220 6.42 -16.34 11.91
CA HIS A 220 7.11 -15.73 13.05
C HIS A 220 7.90 -14.46 12.72
N ASP A 221 7.51 -13.76 11.64
CA ASP A 221 8.19 -12.58 11.11
C ASP A 221 9.67 -12.84 10.77
N GLU A 222 9.93 -14.01 10.20
CA GLU A 222 11.24 -14.39 9.70
C GLU A 222 11.38 -14.17 8.19
N GLY A 223 12.61 -14.33 7.68
CA GLY A 223 12.93 -14.18 6.27
C GLY A 223 13.05 -12.72 5.83
N LEU A 224 12.99 -12.50 4.53
CA LEU A 224 13.16 -11.18 3.90
C LEU A 224 11.89 -10.33 3.98
N ASN A 225 12.05 -9.02 3.94
CA ASN A 225 10.93 -8.10 3.73
C ASN A 225 10.31 -8.30 2.35
N THR A 226 9.00 -8.16 2.31
CA THR A 226 8.16 -8.30 1.11
C THR A 226 7.26 -7.07 0.96
N GLY A 227 6.41 -7.08 -0.06
CA GLY A 227 5.32 -6.10 -0.18
C GLY A 227 4.14 -6.35 0.78
N GLY A 228 4.20 -7.40 1.61
CA GLY A 228 3.14 -7.86 2.52
C GLY A 228 2.65 -9.26 2.17
N MET A 229 2.63 -10.14 3.16
CA MET A 229 2.19 -11.54 3.04
C MET A 229 0.78 -11.77 3.55
N GLY A 230 0.13 -10.72 4.01
CA GLY A 230 -1.23 -10.72 4.51
C GLY A 230 -1.46 -9.55 5.46
N THR A 231 -2.72 -9.23 5.67
CA THR A 231 -3.11 -8.11 6.49
C THR A 231 -4.46 -8.37 7.16
N VAL A 232 -4.69 -7.69 8.29
CA VAL A 232 -5.96 -7.75 9.00
C VAL A 232 -6.44 -6.33 9.32
N ALA A 233 -7.74 -6.14 9.40
CA ALA A 233 -8.38 -4.91 9.81
C ALA A 233 -9.61 -5.23 10.70
N PRO A 234 -9.86 -4.42 11.77
CA PRO A 234 -9.00 -3.35 12.28
C PRO A 234 -7.73 -3.84 12.95
N ASN A 235 -6.73 -2.95 13.14
CA ASN A 235 -5.57 -3.23 13.96
C ASN A 235 -5.92 -3.01 15.45
N PRO A 236 -5.90 -4.04 16.30
CA PRO A 236 -6.32 -3.92 17.71
C PRO A 236 -5.41 -3.03 18.55
N CYS A 237 -4.17 -2.79 18.13
CA CYS A 237 -3.26 -1.87 18.81
C CYS A 237 -3.64 -0.39 18.59
N TYR A 238 -4.46 -0.08 17.58
CA TYR A 238 -4.85 1.28 17.22
C TYR A 238 -6.16 1.66 17.92
N THR A 239 -6.04 2.05 19.18
CA THR A 239 -7.18 2.42 20.03
C THR A 239 -7.76 3.80 19.64
N PRO A 240 -9.02 4.12 20.05
CA PRO A 240 -9.60 5.46 19.81
C PRO A 240 -8.73 6.61 20.37
N ALA A 241 -8.07 6.40 21.50
CA ALA A 241 -7.17 7.40 22.08
C ALA A 241 -5.94 7.66 21.19
N ILE A 242 -5.32 6.58 20.68
CA ILE A 242 -4.19 6.67 19.73
C ILE A 242 -4.66 7.31 18.40
N ALA A 243 -5.86 6.96 17.92
CA ALA A 243 -6.42 7.56 16.72
C ALA A 243 -6.62 9.07 16.85
N ALA A 244 -7.10 9.54 18.01
CA ALA A 244 -7.25 10.97 18.30
C ALA A 244 -5.88 11.67 18.35
N GLU A 245 -4.88 11.06 18.97
CA GLU A 245 -3.51 11.58 19.02
C GLU A 245 -2.88 11.65 17.61
N CYS A 246 -3.04 10.60 16.80
CA CYS A 246 -2.57 10.60 15.41
C CYS A 246 -3.25 11.68 14.57
N MET A 247 -4.56 11.90 14.75
CA MET A 247 -5.28 12.97 14.07
C MET A 247 -4.68 14.32 14.40
N GLU A 248 -4.50 14.63 15.68
CA GLU A 248 -4.01 15.92 16.15
C GLU A 248 -2.54 16.17 15.81
N LYS A 249 -1.67 15.18 16.04
CA LYS A 249 -0.22 15.36 15.94
C LYS A 249 0.38 14.99 14.60
N ILE A 250 -0.32 14.18 13.80
CA ILE A 250 0.23 13.62 12.56
C ILE A 250 -0.64 13.98 11.34
N PHE A 251 -1.93 13.57 11.31
CA PHE A 251 -2.71 13.64 10.08
C PHE A 251 -3.05 15.07 9.67
N LEU A 252 -3.63 15.85 10.57
CA LEU A 252 -3.93 17.26 10.30
C LEU A 252 -2.66 18.08 10.05
N PRO A 253 -1.58 17.96 10.83
CA PRO A 253 -0.34 18.66 10.55
C PRO A 253 0.28 18.27 9.19
N THR A 254 0.21 17.00 8.77
CA THR A 254 0.73 16.55 7.46
C THR A 254 -0.01 17.22 6.31
N VAL A 255 -1.36 17.23 6.35
CA VAL A 255 -2.16 17.85 5.28
C VAL A 255 -1.91 19.35 5.22
N ALA A 256 -1.86 20.02 6.39
CA ALA A 256 -1.55 21.45 6.47
C ALA A 256 -0.13 21.78 5.97
N ALA A 257 0.87 20.92 6.29
CA ALA A 257 2.23 21.06 5.81
C ALA A 257 2.32 20.94 4.28
N MET A 258 1.68 19.94 3.69
CA MET A 258 1.64 19.78 2.23
C MET A 258 0.99 20.98 1.54
N GLN A 259 -0.07 21.54 2.13
CA GLN A 259 -0.70 22.75 1.62
C GLN A 259 0.24 23.96 1.73
N ALA A 260 0.95 24.11 2.84
CA ALA A 260 1.89 25.21 3.07
C ALA A 260 3.12 25.14 2.15
N GLU A 261 3.54 23.93 1.74
CA GLU A 261 4.59 23.73 0.74
C GLU A 261 4.11 23.90 -0.72
N GLY A 262 2.84 24.29 -0.93
CA GLY A 262 2.28 24.52 -2.25
C GLY A 262 1.98 23.24 -3.05
N CYS A 263 1.95 22.09 -2.40
CA CYS A 263 1.61 20.80 -2.99
C CYS A 263 0.49 20.10 -2.18
N PRO A 264 -0.75 20.65 -2.17
CA PRO A 264 -1.85 20.08 -1.43
C PRO A 264 -2.15 18.65 -1.90
N PHE A 265 -2.21 17.72 -0.95
CA PHE A 265 -2.38 16.29 -1.27
C PHE A 265 -3.85 15.95 -1.50
N LYS A 266 -4.18 15.38 -2.65
CA LYS A 266 -5.49 14.82 -2.98
C LYS A 266 -5.38 13.35 -3.32
N GLY A 267 -6.28 12.52 -2.79
CA GLY A 267 -6.26 11.08 -3.06
C GLY A 267 -6.22 10.24 -1.79
N CYS A 268 -5.52 9.12 -1.85
CA CYS A 268 -5.29 8.25 -0.68
C CYS A 268 -3.89 8.51 -0.11
N LEU A 269 -3.83 9.10 1.08
CA LEU A 269 -2.59 9.27 1.83
C LEU A 269 -2.48 8.15 2.87
N TYR A 270 -1.47 7.32 2.74
CA TYR A 270 -1.18 6.23 3.66
C TYR A 270 -0.14 6.67 4.68
N PHE A 271 -0.45 6.46 5.94
CA PHE A 271 0.42 6.68 7.08
C PHE A 271 0.90 5.33 7.62
N GLY A 272 2.19 5.03 7.47
CA GLY A 272 2.87 3.95 8.18
C GLY A 272 3.34 4.46 9.55
N LEU A 273 2.81 3.89 10.62
CA LEU A 273 3.03 4.36 11.98
C LEU A 273 3.71 3.30 12.84
N MET A 274 4.56 3.74 13.76
CA MET A 274 5.06 2.95 14.88
C MET A 274 4.47 3.50 16.17
N LEU A 275 3.81 2.65 16.96
CA LEU A 275 3.30 3.01 18.28
C LEU A 275 4.44 2.84 19.31
N THR A 276 5.21 3.89 19.50
CA THR A 276 6.35 3.86 20.44
C THR A 276 5.89 4.18 21.87
N PRO A 277 6.72 3.89 22.89
CA PRO A 277 6.43 4.31 24.27
C PRO A 277 6.24 5.85 24.43
N ASP A 278 6.85 6.64 23.54
CA ASP A 278 6.75 8.11 23.54
C ASP A 278 5.58 8.64 22.68
N GLY A 279 4.69 7.76 22.21
CA GLY A 279 3.57 8.07 21.34
C GLY A 279 3.76 7.60 19.89
N PRO A 280 2.76 7.83 19.02
CA PRO A 280 2.81 7.42 17.61
C PRO A 280 3.85 8.26 16.84
N LYS A 281 4.65 7.58 16.00
CA LYS A 281 5.62 8.20 15.09
C LYS A 281 5.42 7.70 13.67
N VAL A 282 5.59 8.58 12.69
CA VAL A 282 5.53 8.22 11.27
C VAL A 282 6.81 7.47 10.88
N ILE A 283 6.65 6.27 10.32
CA ILE A 283 7.72 5.48 9.70
C ILE A 283 7.92 5.94 8.26
N GLU A 284 6.80 6.05 7.53
CA GLU A 284 6.77 6.43 6.11
C GLU A 284 5.38 6.91 5.70
N TYR A 285 5.34 7.63 4.58
CA TYR A 285 4.11 7.92 3.86
C TYR A 285 4.09 7.12 2.55
N ASN A 286 2.87 6.78 2.08
CA ASN A 286 2.67 6.38 0.70
C ASN A 286 1.57 7.26 0.08
N CYS A 287 1.74 7.62 -1.18
CA CYS A 287 0.86 8.57 -1.89
C CYS A 287 -0.33 7.88 -2.59
N ARG A 288 -0.64 6.66 -2.20
CA ARG A 288 -1.62 5.77 -2.85
C ARG A 288 -2.16 4.75 -1.85
N PHE A 289 -3.18 4.01 -2.28
CA PHE A 289 -3.66 2.85 -1.54
C PHE A 289 -2.57 1.81 -1.29
N GLY A 290 -2.58 1.14 -0.14
CA GLY A 290 -1.66 0.05 0.21
C GLY A 290 -2.01 -1.27 -0.50
N ASP A 291 -1.06 -2.17 -0.57
CA ASP A 291 -1.24 -3.54 -1.06
C ASP A 291 -0.41 -4.50 -0.19
N PRO A 292 -1.02 -5.31 0.73
CA PRO A 292 -2.41 -5.78 0.66
C PRO A 292 -3.43 -5.05 1.56
N GLU A 293 -3.17 -3.88 2.11
CA GLU A 293 -4.09 -3.21 3.06
C GLU A 293 -5.45 -2.90 2.42
N THR A 294 -5.47 -2.49 1.16
CA THR A 294 -6.70 -2.17 0.43
C THR A 294 -7.67 -3.35 0.40
N GLN A 295 -7.14 -4.56 0.33
CA GLN A 295 -7.90 -5.81 0.28
C GLN A 295 -8.67 -6.12 1.57
N VAL A 296 -8.35 -5.47 2.69
CA VAL A 296 -9.10 -5.59 3.95
C VAL A 296 -9.86 -4.33 4.32
N VAL A 297 -9.37 -3.17 3.90
CA VAL A 297 -9.99 -1.87 4.25
C VAL A 297 -11.22 -1.59 3.41
N LEU A 298 -11.16 -1.75 2.08
CA LEU A 298 -12.29 -1.48 1.20
C LEU A 298 -13.48 -2.45 1.35
N PRO A 299 -13.32 -3.74 1.67
CA PRO A 299 -14.46 -4.60 2.01
C PRO A 299 -15.29 -4.13 3.21
N LEU A 300 -14.68 -3.37 4.13
CA LEU A 300 -15.34 -2.81 5.30
C LEU A 300 -15.96 -1.42 5.04
N LEU A 301 -15.69 -0.80 3.90
CA LEU A 301 -16.25 0.51 3.54
C LEU A 301 -17.73 0.37 3.21
N GLU A 302 -18.59 1.09 3.93
CA GLU A 302 -20.05 1.17 3.70
C GLU A 302 -20.42 2.33 2.77
N SER A 303 -19.64 3.41 2.78
CA SER A 303 -19.85 4.55 1.88
C SER A 303 -19.51 4.18 0.43
N ASP A 304 -20.16 4.86 -0.52
CA ASP A 304 -19.86 4.70 -1.95
C ASP A 304 -18.46 5.22 -2.27
N LEU A 305 -17.56 4.30 -2.68
CA LEU A 305 -16.16 4.63 -2.97
C LEU A 305 -16.03 5.67 -4.09
N LEU A 306 -16.86 5.59 -5.14
CA LEU A 306 -16.79 6.52 -6.26
C LEU A 306 -17.14 7.95 -5.80
N THR A 307 -18.20 8.08 -5.00
CA THR A 307 -18.60 9.36 -4.41
C THR A 307 -17.48 9.95 -3.53
N VAL A 308 -16.85 9.14 -2.71
CA VAL A 308 -15.74 9.58 -1.85
C VAL A 308 -14.51 9.98 -2.69
N MET A 309 -14.16 9.21 -3.72
CA MET A 309 -13.04 9.54 -4.62
C MET A 309 -13.29 10.87 -5.36
N GLN A 310 -14.49 11.08 -5.86
CA GLN A 310 -14.89 12.35 -6.50
C GLN A 310 -14.82 13.51 -5.51
N ALA A 311 -15.23 13.31 -4.26
CA ALA A 311 -15.12 14.32 -3.22
C ALA A 311 -13.67 14.72 -2.93
N CYS A 312 -12.74 13.76 -2.94
CA CYS A 312 -11.30 14.05 -2.84
C CYS A 312 -10.81 14.90 -4.02
N THR A 313 -11.19 14.56 -5.24
CA THR A 313 -10.81 15.30 -6.45
C THR A 313 -11.38 16.72 -6.44
N ASN A 314 -12.65 16.86 -6.05
CA ASN A 314 -13.39 18.12 -6.11
C ASN A 314 -13.21 19.04 -4.89
N GLY A 315 -12.52 18.58 -3.82
CA GLY A 315 -12.32 19.37 -2.60
C GLY A 315 -13.59 19.53 -1.76
N THR A 316 -14.44 18.49 -1.72
CA THR A 316 -15.72 18.46 -0.99
C THR A 316 -15.81 17.34 0.03
N LEU A 317 -14.66 16.79 0.44
CA LEU A 317 -14.60 15.68 1.36
C LEU A 317 -15.14 16.04 2.76
N ASP A 318 -15.09 17.30 3.16
CA ASP A 318 -15.66 17.81 4.40
C ASP A 318 -17.17 17.57 4.49
N LYS A 319 -17.88 17.58 3.35
CA LYS A 319 -19.33 17.39 3.24
C LYS A 319 -19.73 15.95 2.90
N THR A 320 -18.77 15.06 2.69
CA THR A 320 -19.02 13.69 2.27
C THR A 320 -18.88 12.74 3.46
N GLU A 321 -19.89 11.93 3.74
CA GLU A 321 -19.79 10.90 4.77
C GLU A 321 -18.85 9.79 4.34
N VAL A 322 -17.96 9.35 5.25
CA VAL A 322 -17.10 8.18 5.08
C VAL A 322 -17.32 7.28 6.27
N LYS A 323 -17.95 6.14 6.03
CA LYS A 323 -18.38 5.19 7.05
C LYS A 323 -17.85 3.79 6.76
N PHE A 324 -17.40 3.13 7.79
CA PHE A 324 -16.94 1.74 7.76
C PHE A 324 -17.81 0.90 8.69
N SER A 325 -17.97 -0.39 8.37
CA SER A 325 -18.63 -1.36 9.24
C SER A 325 -17.78 -1.66 10.49
N ASP A 326 -18.43 -2.07 11.56
CA ASP A 326 -17.77 -2.51 12.81
C ASP A 326 -17.20 -3.93 12.71
N GLY A 327 -17.26 -4.56 11.53
CA GLY A 327 -16.74 -5.90 11.30
C GLY A 327 -15.22 -5.96 11.20
N ALA A 328 -14.74 -7.13 10.85
CA ALA A 328 -13.31 -7.39 10.62
C ALA A 328 -13.08 -8.04 9.25
N ALA A 329 -11.88 -7.81 8.71
CA ALA A 329 -11.41 -8.45 7.48
C ALA A 329 -10.01 -9.02 7.66
N ALA A 330 -9.72 -10.13 6.99
CA ALA A 330 -8.41 -10.75 6.95
C ALA A 330 -8.07 -11.17 5.52
N CYS A 331 -6.87 -10.84 5.06
CA CYS A 331 -6.32 -11.20 3.76
C CYS A 331 -5.10 -12.08 3.94
N VAL A 332 -5.10 -13.25 3.32
CA VAL A 332 -3.95 -14.16 3.23
C VAL A 332 -3.39 -14.11 1.82
N VAL A 333 -2.13 -13.74 1.68
CA VAL A 333 -1.46 -13.67 0.36
C VAL A 333 -0.93 -15.05 -0.01
N LEU A 334 -1.27 -15.50 -1.22
CA LEU A 334 -0.69 -16.67 -1.86
C LEU A 334 0.39 -16.20 -2.83
N ALA A 335 1.63 -16.60 -2.59
CA ALA A 335 2.81 -16.17 -3.33
C ALA A 335 3.44 -17.34 -4.09
N SER A 336 4.18 -17.03 -5.14
CA SER A 336 5.03 -17.98 -5.85
C SER A 336 6.22 -18.38 -4.99
N GLY A 337 6.59 -19.68 -4.98
CA GLY A 337 7.73 -20.17 -4.24
C GLY A 337 9.03 -19.48 -4.66
N GLY A 338 9.80 -19.02 -3.67
CA GLY A 338 11.01 -18.23 -3.87
C GLY A 338 10.83 -16.71 -3.80
N TYR A 339 9.57 -16.22 -3.78
CA TYR A 339 9.28 -14.79 -3.51
C TYR A 339 9.84 -14.39 -2.13
N PRO A 340 10.49 -13.21 -1.94
CA PRO A 340 10.58 -12.06 -2.86
C PRO A 340 11.82 -12.04 -3.77
N VAL A 341 12.65 -13.09 -3.79
CA VAL A 341 13.95 -13.09 -4.49
C VAL A 341 13.81 -13.51 -5.95
N ALA A 342 13.48 -14.78 -6.18
CA ALA A 342 13.33 -15.34 -7.52
C ALA A 342 12.22 -16.39 -7.51
N TYR A 343 11.37 -16.35 -8.53
CA TYR A 343 10.22 -17.26 -8.64
C TYR A 343 9.88 -17.54 -10.10
N GLU A 344 9.32 -18.73 -10.33
CA GLU A 344 8.84 -19.14 -11.64
C GLU A 344 7.42 -18.61 -11.87
N LYS A 345 7.10 -18.30 -13.13
CA LYS A 345 5.78 -17.89 -13.60
C LYS A 345 5.14 -18.99 -14.45
N GLY A 346 3.84 -18.83 -14.77
CA GLY A 346 3.14 -19.72 -15.70
C GLY A 346 2.63 -21.02 -15.07
N LYS A 347 2.60 -21.12 -13.74
CA LYS A 347 2.02 -22.28 -13.04
C LYS A 347 0.50 -22.16 -13.05
N GLU A 348 -0.20 -23.22 -13.49
CA GLU A 348 -1.67 -23.27 -13.52
C GLU A 348 -2.25 -23.09 -12.10
N ILE A 349 -3.25 -22.23 -11.98
CA ILE A 349 -3.97 -21.98 -10.73
C ILE A 349 -5.31 -22.74 -10.82
N THR A 350 -5.59 -23.59 -9.85
CA THR A 350 -6.80 -24.38 -9.74
C THR A 350 -7.57 -24.09 -8.45
N GLY A 351 -8.82 -24.54 -8.35
CA GLY A 351 -9.69 -24.29 -7.20
C GLY A 351 -10.51 -23.01 -7.28
N LEU A 352 -10.49 -22.34 -8.44
CA LEU A 352 -11.26 -21.12 -8.70
C LEU A 352 -12.23 -21.31 -9.86
N GLU A 353 -13.42 -20.71 -9.74
CA GLU A 353 -14.38 -20.52 -10.81
C GLU A 353 -14.60 -19.03 -11.02
N ASN A 354 -14.48 -18.56 -12.26
CA ASN A 354 -14.54 -17.12 -12.57
C ASN A 354 -13.66 -16.25 -11.63
N GLY A 355 -12.48 -16.78 -11.27
CA GLY A 355 -11.53 -16.10 -10.42
C GLY A 355 -11.85 -16.10 -8.93
N GLN A 356 -12.88 -16.81 -8.45
CA GLN A 356 -13.32 -16.85 -7.05
C GLN A 356 -13.43 -18.30 -6.55
N VAL A 357 -13.34 -18.50 -5.24
CA VAL A 357 -13.58 -19.81 -4.61
C VAL A 357 -15.08 -20.13 -4.63
N PRO A 358 -15.49 -21.24 -5.27
CA PRO A 358 -16.92 -21.58 -5.37
C PRO A 358 -17.57 -21.76 -4.01
N GLY A 359 -18.77 -21.17 -3.82
CA GLY A 359 -19.60 -21.35 -2.61
C GLY A 359 -19.04 -20.70 -1.34
N ALA A 360 -17.93 -19.97 -1.41
CA ALA A 360 -17.36 -19.27 -0.27
C ALA A 360 -18.04 -17.89 -0.10
N ALA A 361 -19.13 -17.84 0.67
CA ALA A 361 -19.76 -16.58 1.05
C ALA A 361 -18.80 -15.74 1.93
N ASP A 362 -18.88 -14.42 1.83
CA ASP A 362 -18.04 -13.46 2.56
C ASP A 362 -16.52 -13.56 2.26
N VAL A 363 -16.15 -14.29 1.20
CA VAL A 363 -14.77 -14.41 0.73
C VAL A 363 -14.64 -13.77 -0.66
N THR A 364 -13.57 -13.05 -0.86
CA THR A 364 -13.20 -12.48 -2.16
C THR A 364 -11.74 -12.81 -2.45
N VAL A 365 -11.45 -13.34 -3.64
CA VAL A 365 -10.10 -13.54 -4.12
C VAL A 365 -9.70 -12.36 -4.98
N TYR A 366 -8.74 -11.59 -4.52
CA TYR A 366 -8.14 -10.49 -5.27
C TYR A 366 -6.93 -10.99 -6.05
N HIS A 367 -6.92 -10.79 -7.34
CA HIS A 367 -5.84 -11.20 -8.22
C HIS A 367 -4.76 -10.12 -8.29
N ALA A 368 -3.50 -10.54 -8.12
CA ALA A 368 -2.32 -9.72 -8.28
C ALA A 368 -1.48 -10.24 -9.45
N GLY A 369 -0.48 -11.06 -9.19
CA GLY A 369 0.37 -11.64 -10.22
C GLY A 369 -0.29 -12.81 -10.94
N THR A 370 -1.34 -12.59 -11.71
CA THR A 370 -2.04 -13.60 -12.51
C THR A 370 -2.10 -13.21 -13.99
N ALA A 371 -2.21 -14.20 -14.88
CA ALA A 371 -2.44 -14.02 -16.30
C ALA A 371 -3.33 -15.15 -16.85
N ILE A 372 -3.93 -14.92 -18.01
CA ILE A 372 -4.56 -15.98 -18.79
C ILE A 372 -3.57 -16.41 -19.88
N LYS A 373 -3.23 -17.70 -19.90
CA LYS A 373 -2.37 -18.31 -20.91
C LYS A 373 -3.05 -19.59 -21.43
N ASP A 374 -3.23 -19.68 -22.72
CA ASP A 374 -3.89 -20.82 -23.39
C ASP A 374 -5.26 -21.18 -22.74
N GLY A 375 -6.04 -20.15 -22.38
CA GLY A 375 -7.34 -20.28 -21.73
C GLY A 375 -7.31 -20.68 -20.25
N LYS A 376 -6.12 -20.81 -19.65
CA LYS A 376 -5.93 -21.16 -18.25
C LYS A 376 -5.45 -19.96 -17.43
N LEU A 377 -5.91 -19.90 -16.18
CA LEU A 377 -5.39 -18.94 -15.20
C LEU A 377 -4.04 -19.44 -14.68
N VAL A 378 -3.01 -18.60 -14.76
CA VAL A 378 -1.65 -18.97 -14.35
C VAL A 378 -1.01 -17.89 -13.50
N THR A 379 0.03 -18.27 -12.73
CA THR A 379 0.87 -17.35 -11.97
C THR A 379 1.68 -16.46 -12.91
N ASN A 380 1.78 -15.15 -12.59
CA ASN A 380 2.56 -14.17 -13.36
C ASN A 380 3.26 -13.13 -12.48
N GLY A 381 3.45 -13.42 -11.20
CA GLY A 381 4.08 -12.51 -10.26
C GLY A 381 4.53 -13.21 -8.98
N GLY A 382 5.16 -12.45 -8.09
CA GLY A 382 5.58 -12.94 -6.78
C GLY A 382 4.40 -13.15 -5.86
N ARG A 383 3.65 -12.09 -5.55
CA ARG A 383 2.34 -12.20 -4.90
C ARG A 383 1.31 -12.49 -5.99
N VAL A 384 0.60 -13.60 -5.87
CA VAL A 384 -0.28 -14.11 -6.92
C VAL A 384 -1.73 -13.76 -6.63
N LEU A 385 -2.21 -14.08 -5.43
CA LEU A 385 -3.59 -13.86 -4.98
C LEU A 385 -3.62 -13.33 -3.55
N GLY A 386 -4.61 -12.51 -3.25
CA GLY A 386 -4.99 -12.15 -1.88
C GLY A 386 -6.37 -12.76 -1.58
N VAL A 387 -6.43 -13.71 -0.67
CA VAL A 387 -7.68 -14.34 -0.25
C VAL A 387 -8.21 -13.60 0.96
N THR A 388 -9.26 -12.83 0.77
CA THR A 388 -9.84 -11.98 1.80
C THR A 388 -11.19 -12.50 2.25
N ALA A 389 -11.40 -12.55 3.57
CA ALA A 389 -12.71 -12.79 4.15
C ALA A 389 -13.13 -11.65 5.08
N THR A 390 -14.43 -11.42 5.17
CA THR A 390 -15.05 -10.51 6.15
C THR A 390 -15.90 -11.29 7.14
N ALA A 391 -15.99 -10.80 8.37
CA ALA A 391 -16.83 -11.36 9.42
C ALA A 391 -17.13 -10.32 10.51
N ALA A 392 -18.00 -10.64 11.46
CA ALA A 392 -18.26 -9.79 12.62
C ALA A 392 -17.03 -9.65 13.53
N ALA A 393 -16.17 -10.68 13.58
CA ALA A 393 -14.97 -10.70 14.41
C ALA A 393 -13.75 -11.24 13.66
N LEU A 394 -12.56 -10.76 14.03
CA LEU A 394 -11.32 -11.11 13.37
C LEU A 394 -10.98 -12.62 13.38
N PRO A 395 -11.19 -13.38 14.48
CA PRO A 395 -10.92 -14.83 14.46
C PRO A 395 -11.73 -15.57 13.40
N GLU A 396 -12.98 -15.15 13.17
CA GLU A 396 -13.85 -15.75 12.16
C GLU A 396 -13.42 -15.37 10.74
N ALA A 397 -13.06 -14.10 10.51
CA ALA A 397 -12.52 -13.64 9.22
C ALA A 397 -11.26 -14.44 8.85
N LEU A 398 -10.32 -14.62 9.78
CA LEU A 398 -9.11 -15.42 9.58
C LEU A 398 -9.45 -16.88 9.24
N LYS A 399 -10.37 -17.50 9.99
CA LYS A 399 -10.79 -18.88 9.72
C LYS A 399 -11.35 -19.04 8.30
N LYS A 400 -12.23 -18.11 7.87
CA LYS A 400 -12.82 -18.12 6.52
C LYS A 400 -11.75 -17.90 5.44
N ALA A 401 -10.84 -16.95 5.64
CA ALA A 401 -9.77 -16.65 4.67
C ALA A 401 -8.84 -17.85 4.46
N TYR A 402 -8.40 -18.51 5.54
CA TYR A 402 -7.56 -19.70 5.45
C TYR A 402 -8.30 -20.90 4.84
N ALA A 403 -9.55 -21.16 5.23
CA ALA A 403 -10.33 -22.24 4.63
C ALA A 403 -10.52 -22.08 3.13
N ALA A 404 -10.74 -20.85 2.66
CA ALA A 404 -10.82 -20.55 1.24
C ALA A 404 -9.44 -20.66 0.55
N ALA A 405 -8.37 -20.20 1.20
CA ALA A 405 -7.01 -20.33 0.68
C ALA A 405 -6.58 -21.79 0.50
N ASP A 406 -7.08 -22.71 1.34
CA ASP A 406 -6.83 -24.16 1.23
C ASP A 406 -7.46 -24.80 -0.01
N CYS A 407 -8.45 -24.15 -0.62
CA CYS A 407 -9.07 -24.63 -1.86
C CYS A 407 -8.27 -24.27 -3.12
N ILE A 408 -7.28 -23.38 -3.01
CA ILE A 408 -6.53 -22.85 -4.16
C ILE A 408 -5.17 -23.51 -4.24
N HIS A 409 -4.80 -23.97 -5.44
CA HIS A 409 -3.55 -24.70 -5.65
C HIS A 409 -2.81 -24.21 -6.88
N PHE A 410 -1.49 -24.10 -6.77
CA PHE A 410 -0.52 -24.00 -7.87
C PHE A 410 0.83 -24.51 -7.40
N ASP A 411 1.66 -24.94 -8.34
CA ASP A 411 2.96 -25.52 -8.02
C ASP A 411 3.85 -24.54 -7.27
N LYS A 412 4.48 -24.99 -6.18
CA LYS A 412 5.33 -24.20 -5.28
C LYS A 412 4.59 -23.01 -4.63
N LEU A 413 3.27 -23.12 -4.36
CA LEU A 413 2.55 -22.13 -3.60
C LEU A 413 3.20 -21.91 -2.23
N HIS A 414 3.45 -20.65 -1.89
CA HIS A 414 3.92 -20.22 -0.58
C HIS A 414 2.93 -19.25 0.05
N ARG A 415 2.63 -19.45 1.33
CA ARG A 415 1.86 -18.53 2.18
C ARG A 415 2.32 -18.63 3.62
N ARG A 416 2.05 -17.62 4.41
CA ARG A 416 2.21 -17.68 5.87
C ARG A 416 1.01 -18.39 6.51
N SER A 417 1.26 -19.09 7.62
CA SER A 417 0.23 -19.77 8.43
C SER A 417 -0.19 -18.96 9.65
N ASP A 418 0.50 -17.85 9.94
CA ASP A 418 0.35 -17.06 11.17
C ASP A 418 -0.17 -15.64 10.95
N ILE A 419 -0.79 -15.34 9.79
CA ILE A 419 -1.42 -14.04 9.52
C ILE A 419 -2.47 -13.76 10.61
N GLY A 420 -2.39 -12.58 11.24
CA GLY A 420 -3.27 -12.17 12.32
C GLY A 420 -2.87 -12.67 13.71
N ALA A 421 -1.85 -13.52 13.85
CA ALA A 421 -1.47 -14.06 15.16
C ALA A 421 -1.10 -12.94 16.17
N ARG A 422 -0.36 -11.91 15.72
CA ARG A 422 -0.04 -10.74 16.55
C ARG A 422 -1.28 -9.94 16.94
N ALA A 423 -2.24 -9.79 16.04
CA ALA A 423 -3.49 -9.10 16.32
C ALA A 423 -4.32 -9.86 17.37
N LEU A 424 -4.44 -11.18 17.22
CA LEU A 424 -5.14 -12.02 18.20
C LEU A 424 -4.46 -11.99 19.58
N ALA A 425 -3.13 -11.97 19.62
CA ALA A 425 -2.38 -11.84 20.87
C ALA A 425 -2.62 -10.46 21.54
N ALA A 426 -2.64 -9.39 20.77
CA ALA A 426 -2.94 -8.05 21.28
C ALA A 426 -4.38 -7.94 21.82
N MET A 427 -5.36 -8.52 21.14
CA MET A 427 -6.76 -8.57 21.63
C MET A 427 -6.86 -9.29 22.97
N LYS A 428 -6.23 -10.45 23.12
CA LYS A 428 -6.22 -11.20 24.39
C LYS A 428 -5.56 -10.41 25.52
N ALA A 429 -4.50 -9.66 25.24
CA ALA A 429 -3.83 -8.84 26.23
C ALA A 429 -4.66 -7.63 26.71
N GLN A 430 -5.67 -7.22 25.95
CA GLN A 430 -6.59 -6.13 26.31
C GLN A 430 -7.81 -6.63 27.11
N GLU A 431 -8.11 -7.91 27.06
CA GLU A 431 -9.23 -8.54 27.78
C GLU A 431 -8.84 -8.99 29.20
N GLY A 432 -7.56 -9.11 29.51
CA GLY A 432 -7.02 -9.57 30.81
C GLY A 432 -6.42 -8.41 31.61
#